data_48f0b57b225d25fc351c0e7c6a1db48a
#
_entry.id   48f0b57b225d25fc351c0e7c6a1db48a
#
_cell.length_a   1.000
_cell.length_b   1.000
_cell.length_c   1.000
_cell.angle_alpha   90.00
_cell.angle_beta   90.00
_cell.angle_gamma   90.00
#
_symmetry.space_group_name_H-M   'P 1'
#
loop_
_entity.id
_entity.type
_entity.pdbx_description
1 polymer ?
#
loop_
_entity_poly.entity_id
_entity_poly.type
_entity_poly.pdbx_seq_one_letter_code
_entity_poly.pdbx_strand_id
1 'polypeptide(L)'
;TRTGKRGTIEIYPKFIIKKSKDLMIRGSDFYAVWMEERGLWSTDEQDALQMIDRALDIYAEEHKQVFNDSYRVLHMWDAESGMIDNWHKYCQRQMRDNYHTLDDTLIFANTPVKKESYASKRLPYLLEEGNISAYDELMTTLYSPEERKKIEWAVGAIVNGDSRKIQKFLVLYGPPGSGKSTVLN
;
A
#
# COMPACT_ATOMS: atom_id res chain seq x y z
N THR A 1 10.60 -30.53 -7.06
CA THR A 1 9.98 -31.36 -8.10
C THR A 1 9.24 -32.52 -7.47
N ARG A 2 8.15 -32.93 -8.07
CA ARG A 2 7.34 -34.08 -7.65
C ARG A 2 6.96 -34.87 -8.88
N THR A 3 6.82 -36.19 -8.76
CA THR A 3 6.28 -37.00 -9.84
C THR A 3 4.76 -36.97 -9.80
N GLY A 4 4.15 -36.37 -10.83
CA GLY A 4 2.71 -36.30 -11.00
C GLY A 4 2.10 -37.58 -11.57
N LYS A 5 0.81 -37.53 -11.83
CA LYS A 5 0.08 -38.62 -12.49
C LYS A 5 0.64 -38.84 -13.91
N ARG A 6 0.77 -40.07 -14.35
CA ARG A 6 1.29 -40.49 -15.66
C ARG A 6 2.79 -40.22 -15.91
N GLY A 7 3.60 -40.11 -14.84
CA GLY A 7 5.04 -39.93 -14.98
C GLY A 7 5.47 -38.47 -15.33
N THR A 8 4.54 -37.53 -15.35
CA THR A 8 4.85 -36.12 -15.54
C THR A 8 5.63 -35.60 -14.34
N ILE A 9 6.65 -34.79 -14.58
CA ILE A 9 7.42 -34.13 -13.51
C ILE A 9 6.75 -32.78 -13.21
N GLU A 10 6.28 -32.61 -11.99
CA GLU A 10 5.72 -31.35 -11.50
C GLU A 10 6.82 -30.52 -10.86
N ILE A 11 6.94 -29.27 -11.30
CA ILE A 11 7.92 -28.30 -10.82
C ILE A 11 7.15 -27.20 -10.11
N TYR A 12 7.49 -26.96 -8.85
CA TYR A 12 6.95 -25.85 -8.03
C TYR A 12 8.05 -24.82 -7.83
N PRO A 13 8.10 -23.76 -8.64
CA PRO A 13 9.05 -22.67 -8.43
C PRO A 13 8.74 -21.95 -7.13
N LYS A 14 9.77 -21.53 -6.42
CA LYS A 14 9.64 -20.77 -5.18
C LYS A 14 10.00 -19.31 -5.42
N PHE A 15 9.10 -18.42 -5.07
CA PHE A 15 9.39 -17.01 -5.08
C PHE A 15 10.40 -16.67 -3.97
N ILE A 16 11.52 -16.03 -4.34
CA ILE A 16 12.56 -15.66 -3.38
C ILE A 16 12.41 -14.19 -3.01
N ILE A 17 11.76 -13.97 -1.91
CA ILE A 17 11.37 -12.65 -1.43
C ILE A 17 12.55 -11.70 -1.19
N LYS A 18 13.68 -12.21 -0.67
CA LYS A 18 14.89 -11.40 -0.44
C LYS A 18 15.45 -10.75 -1.71
N LYS A 19 15.13 -11.27 -2.87
CA LYS A 19 15.57 -10.73 -4.17
C LYS A 19 14.56 -9.76 -4.77
N SER A 20 13.34 -9.73 -4.27
CA SER A 20 12.34 -8.78 -4.75
C SER A 20 12.63 -7.39 -4.20
N LYS A 21 12.73 -6.41 -5.11
CA LYS A 21 12.82 -4.99 -4.76
C LYS A 21 11.46 -4.34 -4.58
N ASP A 22 10.40 -5.05 -4.93
CA ASP A 22 9.02 -4.56 -4.97
C ASP A 22 8.19 -5.07 -3.81
N LEU A 23 8.80 -5.80 -2.89
CA LEU A 23 8.15 -6.32 -1.70
C LEU A 23 8.97 -6.02 -0.46
N MET A 24 8.32 -5.54 0.59
CA MET A 24 8.94 -5.28 1.89
C MET A 24 8.01 -5.64 3.05
N ILE A 25 8.56 -5.83 4.23
CA ILE A 25 7.81 -5.83 5.49
C ILE A 25 7.70 -4.42 6.03
N ARG A 26 6.51 -4.02 6.46
CA ARG A 26 6.26 -2.74 7.12
C ARG A 26 5.92 -2.85 8.61
N GLY A 27 5.80 -4.06 9.12
CA GLY A 27 5.48 -4.36 10.53
C GLY A 27 5.65 -5.83 10.80
N SER A 28 5.25 -6.31 11.98
CA SER A 28 5.40 -7.72 12.35
C SER A 28 4.58 -8.66 11.47
N ASP A 29 3.43 -8.19 10.97
CA ASP A 29 2.43 -9.03 10.33
C ASP A 29 2.04 -8.60 8.92
N PHE A 30 2.62 -7.51 8.38
CA PHE A 30 2.21 -6.94 7.12
C PHE A 30 3.35 -6.85 6.11
N TYR A 31 2.99 -7.01 4.83
CA TYR A 31 3.85 -6.65 3.70
C TYR A 31 3.38 -5.36 3.09
N ALA A 32 4.27 -4.74 2.30
CA ALA A 32 3.90 -3.76 1.32
C ALA A 32 4.52 -4.16 -0.01
N VAL A 33 3.77 -4.01 -1.09
CA VAL A 33 4.18 -4.27 -2.46
C VAL A 33 4.15 -2.99 -3.28
N TRP A 34 5.21 -2.75 -4.04
CA TRP A 34 5.27 -1.61 -4.94
C TRP A 34 4.41 -1.85 -6.18
N MET A 35 3.45 -0.97 -6.41
CA MET A 35 2.55 -0.98 -7.56
C MET A 35 3.01 0.08 -8.55
N GLU A 36 3.80 -0.31 -9.54
CA GLU A 36 4.38 0.59 -10.55
C GLU A 36 3.32 1.44 -11.24
N GLU A 37 2.21 0.82 -11.63
CA GLU A 37 1.09 1.48 -12.30
C GLU A 37 0.43 2.59 -11.46
N ARG A 38 0.45 2.43 -10.15
CA ARG A 38 -0.13 3.39 -9.19
C ARG A 38 0.91 4.36 -8.66
N GLY A 39 2.20 4.03 -8.75
CA GLY A 39 3.28 4.75 -8.10
C GLY A 39 3.11 4.80 -6.58
N LEU A 40 2.66 3.70 -5.97
CA LEU A 40 2.38 3.59 -4.55
C LEU A 40 2.75 2.22 -4.01
N TRP A 41 3.06 2.17 -2.72
CA TRP A 41 3.15 0.93 -1.98
C TRP A 41 1.75 0.49 -1.52
N SER A 42 1.29 -0.64 -2.01
CA SER A 42 0.06 -1.26 -1.52
C SER A 42 0.31 -2.00 -0.22
N THR A 43 -0.66 -1.93 0.68
CA THR A 43 -0.67 -2.68 1.94
C THR A 43 -1.68 -3.82 1.91
N ASP A 44 -2.27 -4.08 0.75
CA ASP A 44 -3.20 -5.18 0.54
C ASP A 44 -2.39 -6.47 0.27
N GLU A 45 -2.67 -7.49 1.05
CA GLU A 45 -2.05 -8.81 0.90
C GLU A 45 -2.35 -9.42 -0.47
N GLN A 46 -3.53 -9.19 -1.01
CA GLN A 46 -3.91 -9.72 -2.31
C GLN A 46 -3.04 -9.17 -3.43
N ASP A 47 -2.64 -7.90 -3.34
CA ASP A 47 -1.71 -7.30 -4.31
C ASP A 47 -0.33 -7.99 -4.25
N ALA A 48 0.13 -8.40 -3.06
CA ALA A 48 1.38 -9.14 -2.91
C ALA A 48 1.29 -10.55 -3.49
N LEU A 49 0.18 -11.25 -3.26
CA LEU A 49 -0.06 -12.58 -3.83
C LEU A 49 -0.14 -12.51 -5.36
N GLN A 50 -0.87 -11.54 -5.91
CA GLN A 50 -0.96 -11.34 -7.35
C GLN A 50 0.39 -11.01 -8.00
N MET A 51 1.24 -10.24 -7.33
CA MET A 51 2.60 -9.97 -7.82
C MET A 51 3.39 -11.28 -7.94
N ILE A 52 3.28 -12.15 -6.95
CA ILE A 52 3.97 -13.44 -6.95
C ILE A 52 3.41 -14.36 -8.04
N ASP A 53 2.10 -14.42 -8.19
CA ASP A 53 1.44 -15.21 -9.23
C ASP A 53 1.90 -14.77 -10.62
N ARG A 54 1.89 -13.46 -10.89
CA ARG A 54 2.41 -12.91 -12.16
C ARG A 54 3.87 -13.28 -12.41
N ALA A 55 4.72 -13.22 -11.38
CA ALA A 55 6.12 -13.60 -11.51
C ALA A 55 6.29 -15.10 -11.80
N LEU A 56 5.45 -15.93 -11.23
CA LEU A 56 5.43 -17.38 -11.49
C LEU A 56 4.88 -17.72 -12.88
N ASP A 57 3.87 -16.99 -13.34
CA ASP A 57 3.32 -17.14 -14.70
C ASP A 57 4.35 -16.76 -15.76
N ILE A 58 5.04 -15.64 -15.57
CA ILE A 58 6.13 -15.20 -16.47
C ILE A 58 7.21 -16.28 -16.51
N TYR A 59 7.63 -16.77 -15.35
CA TYR A 59 8.63 -17.84 -15.26
C TYR A 59 8.18 -19.10 -15.99
N ALA A 60 6.92 -19.52 -15.81
CA ALA A 60 6.37 -20.70 -16.47
C ALA A 60 6.35 -20.52 -18.00
N GLU A 61 5.96 -19.36 -18.49
CA GLU A 61 5.90 -19.10 -19.94
C GLU A 61 7.29 -19.02 -20.56
N GLU A 62 8.25 -18.35 -19.92
CA GLU A 62 9.64 -18.26 -20.39
C GLU A 62 10.32 -19.64 -20.47
N HIS A 63 9.96 -20.57 -19.59
CA HIS A 63 10.57 -21.89 -19.53
C HIS A 63 9.77 -22.99 -20.25
N LYS A 64 8.64 -22.64 -20.88
CA LYS A 64 7.77 -23.56 -21.59
C LYS A 64 8.49 -24.29 -22.74
N GLN A 65 9.41 -23.64 -23.42
CA GLN A 65 10.20 -24.24 -24.50
C GLN A 65 11.33 -25.14 -24.00
N VAL A 66 11.77 -24.96 -22.76
CA VAL A 66 12.83 -25.76 -22.13
C VAL A 66 12.25 -27.04 -21.54
N PHE A 67 11.01 -26.97 -21.08
CA PHE A 67 10.29 -28.11 -20.53
C PHE A 67 9.41 -28.72 -21.62
N ASN A 68 9.77 -29.89 -22.07
CA ASN A 68 8.95 -30.68 -22.98
C ASN A 68 7.66 -31.14 -22.28
N ASP A 69 6.74 -31.79 -23.01
CA ASP A 69 5.44 -32.26 -22.51
C ASP A 69 5.48 -33.14 -21.26
N SER A 70 6.67 -33.60 -20.85
CA SER A 70 6.88 -34.38 -19.64
C SER A 70 6.99 -33.54 -18.38
N TYR A 71 7.03 -32.20 -18.48
CA TYR A 71 7.16 -31.30 -17.36
C TYR A 71 5.94 -30.40 -17.25
N ARG A 72 5.54 -30.13 -16.02
CA ARG A 72 4.49 -29.18 -15.71
C ARG A 72 4.98 -28.22 -14.62
N VAL A 73 4.98 -26.94 -14.93
CA VAL A 73 5.22 -25.89 -13.93
C VAL A 73 3.88 -25.54 -13.28
N LEU A 74 3.83 -25.56 -11.97
CA LEU A 74 2.64 -25.30 -11.16
C LEU A 74 2.91 -24.15 -10.20
N HIS A 75 1.86 -23.44 -9.79
CA HIS A 75 1.96 -22.41 -8.79
C HIS A 75 2.42 -22.98 -7.45
N MET A 76 3.23 -22.23 -6.72
CA MET A 76 3.70 -22.66 -5.40
C MET A 76 2.55 -22.87 -4.41
N TRP A 77 1.44 -22.16 -4.57
CA TRP A 77 0.23 -22.28 -3.73
C TRP A 77 -0.49 -23.62 -3.90
N ASP A 78 -0.33 -24.26 -5.06
CA ASP A 78 -0.97 -25.55 -5.38
C ASP A 78 -0.24 -26.76 -4.79
N ALA A 79 0.92 -26.57 -4.21
CA ALA A 79 1.76 -27.67 -3.77
C ALA A 79 1.19 -28.43 -2.56
N GLU A 80 0.66 -27.69 -1.58
CA GLU A 80 0.14 -28.27 -0.32
C GLU A 80 -0.87 -27.34 0.34
N SER A 81 -1.79 -27.89 1.15
CA SER A 81 -2.66 -27.09 2.01
C SER A 81 -1.85 -26.25 2.98
N GLY A 82 -2.25 -25.00 3.18
CA GLY A 82 -1.56 -24.05 4.08
C GLY A 82 -0.27 -23.45 3.52
N MET A 83 -0.03 -23.56 2.23
CA MET A 83 1.16 -22.95 1.60
C MET A 83 1.24 -21.45 1.81
N ILE A 84 0.12 -20.73 1.75
CA ILE A 84 0.08 -19.28 1.99
C ILE A 84 0.54 -18.96 3.42
N ASP A 85 0.03 -19.66 4.43
CA ASP A 85 0.44 -19.45 5.83
C ASP A 85 1.92 -19.78 6.05
N ASN A 86 2.41 -20.83 5.42
CA ASN A 86 3.82 -21.20 5.47
C ASN A 86 4.70 -20.14 4.79
N TRP A 87 4.21 -19.58 3.69
CA TRP A 87 4.86 -18.48 3.01
C TRP A 87 4.91 -17.21 3.88
N HIS A 88 3.81 -16.85 4.57
CA HIS A 88 3.79 -15.75 5.55
C HIS A 88 4.89 -15.91 6.60
N LYS A 89 4.94 -17.07 7.26
CA LYS A 89 5.99 -17.38 8.25
C LYS A 89 7.40 -17.34 7.66
N TYR A 90 7.54 -17.77 6.40
CA TYR A 90 8.80 -17.66 5.69
C TYR A 90 9.16 -16.20 5.44
N CYS A 91 8.22 -15.37 4.98
CA CYS A 91 8.42 -13.95 4.75
C CYS A 91 8.87 -13.23 6.02
N GLN A 92 8.18 -13.42 7.12
CA GLN A 92 8.53 -12.81 8.41
C GLN A 92 9.98 -13.10 8.81
N ARG A 93 10.44 -14.33 8.59
CA ARG A 93 11.83 -14.70 8.86
C ARG A 93 12.84 -14.11 7.90
N GLN A 94 12.49 -14.09 6.61
CA GLN A 94 13.44 -13.71 5.55
C GLN A 94 13.53 -12.20 5.33
N MET A 95 12.47 -11.48 5.66
CA MET A 95 12.37 -10.03 5.41
C MET A 95 12.74 -9.18 6.61
N ARG A 96 13.27 -9.80 7.67
CA ARG A 96 13.75 -9.05 8.85
C ARG A 96 14.69 -7.90 8.47
N ASP A 97 15.49 -8.09 7.43
CA ASP A 97 16.47 -7.12 6.95
C ASP A 97 15.88 -6.15 5.91
N ASN A 98 14.68 -6.40 5.39
CA ASN A 98 13.97 -5.58 4.40
C ASN A 98 12.83 -4.78 5.05
N TYR A 99 12.91 -4.53 6.33
CA TYR A 99 11.92 -3.74 7.03
C TYR A 99 12.07 -2.26 6.68
N HIS A 100 10.94 -1.66 6.28
CA HIS A 100 10.84 -0.22 6.15
C HIS A 100 9.46 0.27 6.60
N THR A 101 9.41 1.45 7.18
CA THR A 101 8.14 2.11 7.51
C THR A 101 7.62 2.82 6.27
N LEU A 102 6.32 2.71 6.02
CA LEU A 102 5.65 3.52 5.03
C LEU A 102 5.54 4.96 5.50
N ASP A 103 5.62 5.88 4.56
CA ASP A 103 5.32 7.29 4.81
C ASP A 103 3.80 7.47 4.94
N ASP A 104 3.38 8.12 6.01
CA ASP A 104 1.97 8.42 6.29
C ASP A 104 1.50 9.72 5.59
N THR A 105 2.40 10.43 4.90
CA THR A 105 2.07 11.63 4.13
C THR A 105 1.04 11.29 3.04
N LEU A 106 -0.01 12.11 2.96
CA LEU A 106 -0.98 12.04 1.88
C LEU A 106 -0.43 12.80 0.66
N ILE A 107 -0.28 12.10 -0.44
CA ILE A 107 0.14 12.73 -1.70
C ILE A 107 -1.06 13.08 -2.56
N PHE A 108 -0.95 14.13 -3.38
CA PHE A 108 -1.99 14.53 -4.30
C PHE A 108 -1.91 13.81 -5.65
N ALA A 109 -2.98 13.85 -6.42
CA ALA A 109 -3.08 13.13 -7.70
C ALA A 109 -1.95 13.49 -8.68
N ASN A 110 -1.52 14.74 -8.69
CA ASN A 110 -0.45 15.27 -9.54
C ASN A 110 0.96 15.25 -8.89
N THR A 111 1.09 14.72 -7.67
CA THR A 111 2.40 14.65 -7.01
C THR A 111 3.20 13.48 -7.58
N PRO A 112 4.38 13.71 -8.17
CA PRO A 112 5.25 12.65 -8.61
C PRO A 112 5.81 11.88 -7.40
N VAL A 113 5.77 10.57 -7.47
CA VAL A 113 6.25 9.70 -6.38
C VAL A 113 7.28 8.73 -6.90
N LYS A 114 8.33 8.59 -6.14
CA LYS A 114 9.36 7.56 -6.37
C LYS A 114 9.13 6.41 -5.37
N LYS A 115 9.62 5.25 -5.72
CA LYS A 115 9.56 4.06 -4.87
C LYS A 115 10.19 4.31 -3.50
N GLU A 116 11.26 5.04 -3.47
CA GLU A 116 12.01 5.40 -2.25
C GLU A 116 11.28 6.42 -1.37
N SER A 117 10.18 6.99 -1.86
CA SER A 117 9.32 7.86 -1.04
C SER A 117 8.43 7.08 -0.08
N TYR A 118 8.32 5.77 -0.25
CA TYR A 118 7.52 4.87 0.58
C TYR A 118 6.07 5.29 0.80
N ALA A 119 5.51 6.08 -0.12
CA ALA A 119 4.15 6.57 -0.03
C ALA A 119 3.13 5.45 -0.30
N SER A 120 2.07 5.42 0.51
CA SER A 120 1.01 4.40 0.41
C SER A 120 -0.38 4.96 0.21
N LYS A 121 -0.53 6.28 0.28
CA LYS A 121 -1.85 6.94 0.22
C LYS A 121 -1.82 8.12 -0.74
N ARG A 122 -2.81 8.18 -1.64
CA ARG A 122 -2.97 9.27 -2.59
C ARG A 122 -4.37 9.84 -2.52
N LEU A 123 -4.47 11.15 -2.45
CA LEU A 123 -5.72 11.87 -2.59
C LEU A 123 -6.09 11.98 -4.08
N PRO A 124 -7.38 11.88 -4.42
CA PRO A 124 -7.84 12.01 -5.81
C PRO A 124 -7.87 13.47 -6.32
N TYR A 125 -7.38 14.40 -5.52
CA TYR A 125 -7.39 15.82 -5.81
C TYR A 125 -6.03 16.30 -6.31
N LEU A 126 -6.04 17.31 -7.16
CA LEU A 126 -4.84 18.00 -7.61
C LEU A 126 -4.37 18.99 -6.54
N LEU A 127 -3.06 19.12 -6.38
CA LEU A 127 -2.46 20.22 -5.64
C LEU A 127 -2.16 21.34 -6.64
N GLU A 128 -2.97 22.37 -6.64
CA GLU A 128 -2.87 23.52 -7.54
C GLU A 128 -3.39 24.78 -6.87
N GLU A 129 -2.96 25.92 -7.38
CA GLU A 129 -3.52 27.20 -6.97
C GLU A 129 -4.96 27.31 -7.46
N GLY A 130 -5.84 27.77 -6.59
CA GLY A 130 -7.26 27.91 -6.88
C GLY A 130 -7.90 29.09 -6.20
N ASN A 131 -9.14 29.38 -6.57
CA ASN A 131 -9.93 30.41 -5.90
C ASN A 131 -10.46 29.84 -4.57
N ILE A 132 -9.96 30.36 -3.46
CA ILE A 132 -10.36 29.99 -2.10
C ILE A 132 -11.37 30.96 -1.47
N SER A 133 -11.95 31.89 -2.22
CA SER A 133 -12.83 32.92 -1.67
C SER A 133 -14.04 32.38 -0.92
N ALA A 134 -14.66 31.32 -1.44
CA ALA A 134 -15.79 30.66 -0.77
C ALA A 134 -15.36 29.96 0.55
N TYR A 135 -14.17 29.36 0.57
CA TYR A 135 -13.59 28.79 1.79
C TYR A 135 -13.29 29.89 2.82
N ASP A 136 -12.67 31.01 2.38
CA ASP A 136 -12.33 32.14 3.25
C ASP A 136 -13.59 32.78 3.86
N GLU A 137 -14.63 32.96 3.06
CA GLU A 137 -15.91 33.49 3.52
C GLU A 137 -16.55 32.56 4.56
N LEU A 138 -16.59 31.24 4.27
CA LEU A 138 -17.12 30.24 5.18
C LEU A 138 -16.36 30.25 6.51
N MET A 139 -15.04 30.14 6.46
CA MET A 139 -14.21 30.07 7.65
C MET A 139 -14.23 31.33 8.49
N THR A 140 -14.28 32.52 7.87
CA THR A 140 -14.39 33.82 8.58
C THR A 140 -15.77 34.02 9.19
N THR A 141 -16.81 33.49 8.59
CA THR A 141 -18.17 33.58 9.12
C THR A 141 -18.39 32.66 10.32
N LEU A 142 -17.79 31.45 10.30
CA LEU A 142 -18.07 30.45 11.31
C LEU A 142 -17.09 30.44 12.48
N TYR A 143 -15.86 30.88 12.28
CA TYR A 143 -14.77 30.73 13.23
C TYR A 143 -13.97 32.01 13.43
N SER A 144 -13.50 32.19 14.66
CA SER A 144 -12.50 33.22 14.95
C SER A 144 -11.17 32.88 14.24
N PRO A 145 -10.30 33.89 14.04
CA PRO A 145 -8.98 33.67 13.42
C PRO A 145 -8.13 32.60 14.13
N GLU A 146 -8.26 32.52 15.45
CA GLU A 146 -7.54 31.52 16.23
C GLU A 146 -8.09 30.07 16.05
N GLU A 147 -9.40 29.95 15.99
CA GLU A 147 -10.08 28.67 15.74
C GLU A 147 -9.78 28.19 14.33
N ARG A 148 -9.91 29.06 13.33
CA ARG A 148 -9.56 28.77 11.95
C ARG A 148 -8.12 28.26 11.85
N LYS A 149 -7.16 28.91 12.46
CA LYS A 149 -5.75 28.48 12.47
C LYS A 149 -5.56 27.09 13.07
N LYS A 150 -6.32 26.74 14.11
CA LYS A 150 -6.26 25.40 14.72
C LYS A 150 -6.83 24.34 13.79
N ILE A 151 -7.92 24.63 13.07
CA ILE A 151 -8.52 23.73 12.09
C ILE A 151 -7.56 23.49 10.94
N GLU A 152 -7.04 24.56 10.33
CA GLU A 152 -6.09 24.49 9.21
C GLU A 152 -4.81 23.75 9.60
N TRP A 153 -4.30 23.99 10.81
CA TRP A 153 -3.16 23.24 11.36
C TRP A 153 -3.45 21.75 11.48
N ALA A 154 -4.65 21.38 11.99
CA ALA A 154 -5.02 19.97 12.13
C ALA A 154 -5.14 19.27 10.78
N VAL A 155 -5.73 19.92 9.77
CA VAL A 155 -5.80 19.42 8.40
C VAL A 155 -4.39 19.24 7.82
N GLY A 156 -3.53 20.25 7.97
CA GLY A 156 -2.13 20.17 7.54
C GLY A 156 -1.37 19.02 8.19
N ALA A 157 -1.58 18.80 9.47
CA ALA A 157 -0.96 17.68 10.19
C ALA A 157 -1.41 16.31 9.69
N ILE A 158 -2.67 16.17 9.27
CA ILE A 158 -3.19 14.94 8.66
C ILE A 158 -2.56 14.73 7.29
N VAL A 159 -2.54 15.75 6.46
CA VAL A 159 -1.96 15.68 5.10
C VAL A 159 -0.46 15.35 5.16
N ASN A 160 0.26 15.94 6.11
CA ASN A 160 1.70 15.70 6.29
C ASN A 160 2.04 14.36 6.98
N GLY A 161 1.04 13.60 7.43
CA GLY A 161 1.27 12.32 8.11
C GLY A 161 1.77 12.44 9.56
N ASP A 162 1.75 13.65 10.15
CA ASP A 162 2.29 13.89 11.49
C ASP A 162 1.30 13.58 12.63
N SER A 163 0.08 13.18 12.32
CA SER A 163 -0.97 12.94 13.31
C SER A 163 -0.55 11.96 14.42
N ARG A 164 0.22 10.92 14.09
CA ARG A 164 0.75 9.95 15.06
C ARG A 164 1.79 10.55 16.00
N LYS A 165 2.61 11.49 15.53
CA LYS A 165 3.65 12.15 16.31
C LYS A 165 3.03 13.18 17.26
N ILE A 166 1.99 13.89 16.76
CA ILE A 166 1.30 14.95 17.50
C ILE A 166 0.44 14.37 18.62
N GLN A 167 -0.18 13.21 18.43
CA GLN A 167 -1.03 12.52 19.42
C GLN A 167 -2.15 13.41 20.00
N LYS A 168 -2.73 14.28 19.17
CA LYS A 168 -3.86 15.16 19.50
C LYS A 168 -5.00 14.89 18.54
N PHE A 169 -6.20 15.22 18.97
CA PHE A 169 -7.39 15.17 18.14
C PHE A 169 -8.11 16.52 18.18
N LEU A 170 -8.76 16.87 17.08
CA LEU A 170 -9.57 18.06 16.98
C LEU A 170 -10.99 17.74 17.41
N VAL A 171 -11.54 18.55 18.32
CA VAL A 171 -12.94 18.49 18.74
C VAL A 171 -13.63 19.75 18.28
N LEU A 172 -14.62 19.62 17.42
CA LEU A 172 -15.52 20.70 17.05
C LEU A 172 -16.74 20.69 17.99
N TYR A 173 -16.81 21.67 18.87
CA TYR A 173 -17.89 21.81 19.83
C TYR A 173 -18.73 23.06 19.51
N GLY A 174 -20.05 22.97 19.66
CA GLY A 174 -20.96 24.09 19.45
C GLY A 174 -22.42 23.62 19.28
N PRO A 175 -23.39 24.57 19.27
CA PRO A 175 -24.79 24.26 19.12
C PRO A 175 -25.11 23.64 17.74
N PRO A 176 -26.26 23.01 17.57
CA PRO A 176 -26.76 22.62 16.26
C PRO A 176 -26.80 23.79 15.29
N GLY A 177 -26.45 23.55 14.02
CA GLY A 177 -26.43 24.59 12.98
C GLY A 177 -25.19 25.50 12.98
N SER A 178 -24.17 25.28 13.82
CA SER A 178 -22.94 26.08 13.87
C SER A 178 -21.88 25.71 12.78
N GLY A 179 -22.27 25.05 11.71
CA GLY A 179 -21.37 24.78 10.56
C GLY A 179 -20.34 23.67 10.74
N LYS A 180 -20.34 22.94 11.87
CA LYS A 180 -19.35 21.87 12.13
C LYS A 180 -19.29 20.81 11.02
N SER A 181 -20.46 20.31 10.60
CA SER A 181 -20.55 19.30 9.54
C SER A 181 -20.15 19.84 8.17
N THR A 182 -20.38 21.13 7.93
CA THR A 182 -19.99 21.79 6.67
C THR A 182 -18.48 21.83 6.48
N VAL A 183 -17.71 21.94 7.57
CA VAL A 183 -16.24 21.95 7.54
C VAL A 183 -15.65 20.54 7.47
N LEU A 184 -16.37 19.53 7.97
CA LEU A 184 -15.89 18.13 8.00
C LEU A 184 -16.24 17.34 6.74
N ASN A 185 -17.17 17.80 5.91
CA ASN A 185 -17.61 17.17 4.67
C ASN A 185 -16.98 17.85 3.46
#